data_e365197915e40ea46baf1b6bc7e48619
#
_entry.id   e365197915e40ea46baf1b6bc7e48619
#
_cell.length_a   1.000
_cell.length_b   1.000
_cell.length_c   1.000
_cell.angle_alpha   90.00
_cell.angle_beta   90.00
_cell.angle_gamma   90.00
#
_symmetry.space_group_name_H-M   'P 1'
#
loop_
_entity.id
_entity.type
_entity.pdbx_description
1 polymer ?
#
loop_
_entity_poly.entity_id
_entity_poly.type
_entity_poly.pdbx_seq_one_letter_code
_entity_poly.pdbx_strand_id
1 'polypeptide(L)'
;MLSKARIKQIHSLEQKKYRRQEGLFVAEGHKLVGELLVAGHTPTYLCHTEQWTSHTQVSCPVDIVSETELKSASLLQHPQQVLALFPLPHWELPTTETCRTKLVLALDGVQDPGNLGTICRLADWFGIEDIICSTETADIFNPKAIQATMGAIARVR
;
A
#
# COMPACT_ATOMS: atom_id res chain seq x y z
N MET A 1 18.65 4.78 13.78
CA MET A 1 18.79 6.03 12.96
C MET A 1 18.62 5.70 11.49
N LEU A 2 17.67 6.34 10.80
CA LEU A 2 17.44 6.13 9.37
C LEU A 2 18.61 6.65 8.53
N SER A 3 19.14 5.80 7.64
CA SER A 3 20.19 6.22 6.73
C SER A 3 19.63 7.16 5.65
N LYS A 4 20.45 8.10 5.18
CA LYS A 4 20.08 9.00 4.06
C LYS A 4 19.70 8.20 2.80
N ALA A 5 20.34 7.07 2.56
CA ALA A 5 20.03 6.18 1.45
C ALA A 5 18.61 5.61 1.55
N ARG A 6 18.19 5.18 2.76
CA ARG A 6 16.85 4.67 3.01
C ARG A 6 15.78 5.75 2.82
N ILE A 7 16.00 6.93 3.34
CA ILE A 7 15.09 8.07 3.16
C ILE A 7 14.94 8.38 1.66
N LYS A 8 16.05 8.43 0.92
CA LYS A 8 16.03 8.67 -0.53
C LYS A 8 15.27 7.57 -1.28
N GLN A 9 15.45 6.31 -0.89
CA GLN A 9 14.70 5.19 -1.44
C GLN A 9 13.19 5.37 -1.22
N ILE A 10 12.76 5.61 0.02
CA ILE A 10 11.34 5.80 0.36
C ILE A 10 10.74 6.92 -0.50
N HIS A 11 11.40 8.08 -0.55
CA HIS A 11 10.93 9.21 -1.35
C HIS A 11 10.87 8.91 -2.86
N SER A 12 11.81 8.11 -3.39
CA SER A 12 11.77 7.73 -4.80
C SER A 12 10.51 6.94 -5.16
N LEU A 13 9.99 6.12 -4.22
CA LEU A 13 8.79 5.30 -4.41
C LEU A 13 7.49 6.12 -4.53
N GLU A 14 7.51 7.43 -4.32
CA GLU A 14 6.41 8.32 -4.70
C GLU A 14 6.13 8.23 -6.20
N GLN A 15 7.16 7.99 -7.02
CA GLN A 15 7.04 7.91 -8.46
C GLN A 15 6.80 6.47 -8.94
N LYS A 16 5.83 6.28 -9.82
CA LYS A 16 5.46 4.98 -10.41
C LYS A 16 6.66 4.25 -11.06
N LYS A 17 7.54 5.01 -11.72
CA LYS A 17 8.74 4.47 -12.36
C LYS A 17 9.61 3.70 -11.36
N TYR A 18 9.88 4.30 -10.21
CA TYR A 18 10.76 3.68 -9.21
C TYR A 18 10.06 2.55 -8.47
N ARG A 19 8.73 2.64 -8.20
CA ARG A 19 7.97 1.51 -7.67
C ARG A 19 8.11 0.28 -8.55
N ARG A 20 7.96 0.45 -9.87
CA ARG A 20 8.13 -0.65 -10.83
C ARG A 20 9.56 -1.17 -10.91
N GLN A 21 10.54 -0.28 -10.88
CA GLN A 21 11.96 -0.64 -10.95
C GLN A 21 12.41 -1.42 -9.71
N GLU A 22 11.99 -1.00 -8.53
CA GLU A 22 12.35 -1.64 -7.26
C GLU A 22 11.39 -2.77 -6.87
N GLY A 23 10.23 -2.86 -7.52
CA GLY A 23 9.18 -3.82 -7.17
C GLY A 23 8.56 -3.57 -5.80
N LEU A 24 8.55 -2.31 -5.32
CA LEU A 24 8.14 -1.94 -3.97
C LEU A 24 7.10 -0.81 -3.98
N PHE A 25 6.28 -0.77 -2.92
CA PHE A 25 5.45 0.39 -2.59
C PHE A 25 5.55 0.75 -1.11
N VAL A 26 5.17 1.98 -0.78
CA VAL A 26 5.17 2.51 0.58
C VAL A 26 3.78 2.38 1.18
N ALA A 27 3.68 1.82 2.38
CA ALA A 27 2.49 1.84 3.21
C ALA A 27 2.78 2.56 4.53
N GLU A 28 1.93 3.49 4.91
CA GLU A 28 2.11 4.29 6.12
C GLU A 28 0.87 4.26 7.00
N GLY A 29 1.09 4.27 8.30
CA GLY A 29 0.05 4.31 9.33
C GLY A 29 -0.36 2.94 9.83
N HIS A 30 -0.78 2.95 11.10
CA HIS A 30 -1.08 1.73 11.85
C HIS A 30 -2.16 0.86 11.21
N LYS A 31 -3.19 1.47 10.62
CA LYS A 31 -4.29 0.73 10.01
C LYS A 31 -3.86 0.04 8.73
N LEU A 32 -3.28 0.78 7.77
CA LEU A 32 -2.86 0.23 6.48
C LEU A 32 -1.79 -0.85 6.64
N VAL A 33 -0.73 -0.54 7.40
CA VAL A 33 0.35 -1.50 7.66
C VAL A 33 -0.17 -2.71 8.44
N GLY A 34 -1.01 -2.50 9.46
CA GLY A 34 -1.61 -3.56 10.24
C GLY A 34 -2.47 -4.51 9.41
N GLU A 35 -3.35 -3.99 8.56
CA GLU A 35 -4.20 -4.80 7.66
C GLU A 35 -3.37 -5.64 6.68
N LEU A 36 -2.31 -5.06 6.10
CA LEU A 36 -1.40 -5.80 5.22
C LEU A 36 -0.69 -6.94 5.96
N LEU A 37 -0.20 -6.69 7.16
CA LEU A 37 0.46 -7.71 7.98
C LEU A 37 -0.51 -8.83 8.38
N VAL A 38 -1.72 -8.49 8.81
CA VAL A 38 -2.77 -9.48 9.18
C VAL A 38 -3.19 -10.31 7.98
N ALA A 39 -3.23 -9.74 6.78
CA ALA A 39 -3.50 -10.46 5.54
C ALA A 39 -2.32 -11.33 5.05
N GLY A 40 -1.20 -11.37 5.79
CA GLY A 40 -0.04 -12.21 5.46
C GLY A 40 0.96 -11.58 4.49
N HIS A 41 0.81 -10.29 4.16
CA HIS A 41 1.83 -9.59 3.36
C HIS A 41 3.08 -9.35 4.20
N THR A 42 4.24 -9.71 3.66
CA THR A 42 5.52 -9.55 4.34
C THR A 42 6.25 -8.32 3.80
N PRO A 43 6.52 -7.30 4.62
CA PRO A 43 7.32 -6.16 4.19
C PRO A 43 8.78 -6.54 4.00
N THR A 44 9.49 -5.83 3.14
CA THR A 44 10.94 -5.93 2.98
C THR A 44 11.69 -5.06 3.98
N TYR A 45 11.03 -4.07 4.53
CA TYR A 45 11.55 -3.13 5.52
C TYR A 45 10.39 -2.47 6.28
N LEU A 46 10.62 -2.19 7.55
CA LEU A 46 9.68 -1.46 8.40
C LEU A 46 10.44 -0.51 9.33
N CYS A 47 9.92 0.69 9.54
CA CYS A 47 10.36 1.55 10.62
C CYS A 47 9.15 2.11 11.40
N HIS A 48 9.33 2.27 12.69
CA HIS A 48 8.25 2.73 13.56
C HIS A 48 8.79 3.51 14.77
N THR A 49 7.93 4.33 15.38
CA THR A 49 8.22 4.96 16.66
C THR A 49 8.00 3.97 17.81
N GLU A 50 8.55 4.24 18.99
CA GLU A 50 8.35 3.41 20.18
C GLU A 50 6.88 3.22 20.57
N GLN A 51 6.00 4.13 20.15
CA GLN A 51 4.57 4.09 20.44
C GLN A 51 3.80 3.06 19.61
N TRP A 52 4.36 2.59 18.49
CA TRP A 52 3.71 1.61 17.65
C TRP A 52 4.08 0.18 18.05
N THR A 53 3.08 -0.67 18.12
CA THR A 53 3.25 -2.11 18.37
C THR A 53 2.54 -2.91 17.29
N SER A 54 3.21 -3.94 16.78
CA SER A 54 2.59 -4.89 15.88
C SER A 54 1.88 -6.00 16.66
N HIS A 55 0.67 -6.36 16.24
CA HIS A 55 -0.02 -7.56 16.73
C HIS A 55 0.39 -8.82 15.94
N THR A 56 1.19 -8.66 14.90
CA THR A 56 1.65 -9.73 14.01
C THR A 56 3.18 -9.76 14.03
N GLN A 57 3.76 -10.94 13.99
CA GLN A 57 5.20 -11.09 13.88
C GLN A 57 5.70 -10.52 12.55
N VAL A 58 6.70 -9.64 12.60
CA VAL A 58 7.32 -9.02 11.43
C VAL A 58 8.65 -9.70 11.15
N SER A 59 8.80 -10.28 9.96
CA SER A 59 9.99 -11.03 9.53
C SER A 59 10.84 -10.25 8.53
N CYS A 60 11.12 -8.98 8.82
CA CYS A 60 11.99 -8.14 8.00
C CYS A 60 12.89 -7.27 8.90
N PRO A 61 13.90 -6.57 8.35
CA PRO A 61 14.63 -5.54 9.08
C PRO A 61 13.69 -4.45 9.61
N VAL A 62 13.79 -4.18 10.92
CA VAL A 62 12.95 -3.20 11.62
C VAL A 62 13.84 -2.16 12.29
N ASP A 63 13.58 -0.89 12.05
CA ASP A 63 14.23 0.23 12.75
C ASP A 63 13.23 0.92 13.69
N ILE A 64 13.60 1.08 14.94
CA ILE A 64 12.91 1.97 15.87
C ILE A 64 13.51 3.37 15.68
N VAL A 65 12.65 4.34 15.39
CA VAL A 65 13.05 5.69 14.99
C VAL A 65 12.33 6.76 15.80
N SER A 66 12.90 7.95 15.89
CA SER A 66 12.22 9.10 16.46
C SER A 66 11.10 9.62 15.52
N GLU A 67 10.16 10.37 16.07
CA GLU A 67 9.11 11.04 15.26
C GLU A 67 9.72 11.96 14.19
N THR A 68 10.83 12.63 14.51
CA THR A 68 11.53 13.50 13.55
C THR A 68 12.14 12.71 12.41
N GLU A 69 12.74 11.56 12.69
CA GLU A 69 13.28 10.67 11.66
C GLU A 69 12.17 10.08 10.79
N LEU A 70 11.07 9.62 11.41
CA LEU A 70 9.92 9.12 10.68
C LEU A 70 9.32 10.21 9.77
N LYS A 71 9.19 11.43 10.28
CA LYS A 71 8.73 12.59 9.51
C LYS A 71 9.62 12.88 8.31
N SER A 72 10.93 12.70 8.44
CA SER A 72 11.86 12.92 7.33
C SER A 72 11.75 11.87 6.23
N ALA A 73 11.25 10.68 6.53
CA ALA A 73 11.07 9.58 5.58
C ALA A 73 9.66 9.50 5.01
N SER A 74 8.67 10.01 5.73
CA SER A 74 7.25 9.92 5.36
C SER A 74 6.91 10.70 4.10
N LEU A 75 5.99 10.15 3.31
CA LEU A 75 5.35 10.80 2.16
C LEU A 75 4.05 11.52 2.54
N LEU A 76 3.62 11.40 3.81
CA LEU A 76 2.41 12.03 4.32
C LEU A 76 2.69 13.39 4.96
N GLN A 77 1.76 14.32 4.83
CA GLN A 77 1.83 15.62 5.53
C GLN A 77 1.80 15.44 7.07
N HIS A 78 1.04 14.45 7.53
CA HIS A 78 0.92 14.08 8.94
C HIS A 78 1.34 12.61 9.12
N PRO A 79 2.64 12.36 9.31
CA PRO A 79 3.15 11.01 9.50
C PRO A 79 2.48 10.31 10.68
N GLN A 80 2.24 9.03 10.51
CA GLN A 80 1.72 8.17 11.56
C GLN A 80 2.80 7.17 11.97
N GLN A 81 2.81 6.75 13.16
CA GLN A 81 3.80 5.98 13.93
C GLN A 81 4.57 4.86 13.20
N VAL A 82 4.18 4.44 12.00
CA VAL A 82 4.80 3.34 11.25
C VAL A 82 4.81 3.59 9.75
N LEU A 83 5.90 3.17 9.11
CA LEU A 83 6.10 3.15 7.66
C LEU A 83 6.74 1.82 7.27
N ALA A 84 6.23 1.19 6.21
CA ALA A 84 6.76 -0.07 5.72
C ALA A 84 6.86 -0.09 4.18
N LEU A 85 7.83 -0.84 3.68
CA LEU A 85 8.02 -1.13 2.25
C LEU A 85 7.53 -2.54 1.98
N PHE A 86 6.53 -2.67 1.13
CA PHE A 86 6.00 -3.96 0.70
C PHE A 86 6.34 -4.24 -0.76
N PRO A 87 6.56 -5.52 -1.12
CA PRO A 87 6.68 -5.91 -2.53
C PRO A 87 5.39 -5.55 -3.28
N LEU A 88 5.53 -5.08 -4.53
CA LEU A 88 4.39 -5.00 -5.44
C LEU A 88 3.86 -6.42 -5.69
N PRO A 89 2.58 -6.68 -5.46
CA PRO A 89 2.01 -7.98 -5.77
C PRO A 89 1.99 -8.19 -7.29
N HIS A 90 2.12 -9.44 -7.69
CA HIS A 90 1.87 -9.85 -9.07
C HIS A 90 0.44 -10.41 -9.13
N TRP A 91 -0.47 -9.65 -9.71
CA TRP A 91 -1.85 -10.06 -9.89
C TRP A 91 -2.08 -10.50 -11.34
N GLU A 92 -2.74 -11.61 -11.49
CA GLU A 92 -3.24 -12.06 -12.79
C GLU A 92 -4.66 -11.50 -13.02
N LEU A 93 -5.02 -11.34 -14.29
CA LEU A 93 -6.38 -10.95 -14.63
C LEU A 93 -7.36 -12.05 -14.18
N PRO A 94 -8.57 -11.67 -13.72
CA PRO A 94 -9.59 -12.64 -13.38
C PRO A 94 -9.94 -13.52 -14.60
N THR A 95 -10.13 -14.81 -14.34
CA THR A 95 -10.48 -15.77 -15.40
C THR A 95 -11.92 -15.58 -15.87
N THR A 96 -12.25 -16.15 -17.04
CA THR A 96 -13.63 -16.17 -17.52
C THR A 96 -14.58 -16.81 -16.50
N GLU A 97 -14.14 -17.84 -15.77
CA GLU A 97 -14.94 -18.46 -14.73
C GLU A 97 -15.16 -17.54 -13.54
N THR A 98 -14.12 -16.80 -13.12
CA THR A 98 -14.26 -15.77 -12.09
C THR A 98 -15.31 -14.73 -12.50
N CYS A 99 -15.26 -14.23 -13.74
CA CYS A 99 -16.21 -13.24 -14.23
C CYS A 99 -17.65 -13.78 -14.39
N ARG A 100 -17.83 -15.10 -14.48
CA ARG A 100 -19.17 -15.72 -14.52
C ARG A 100 -19.79 -15.94 -13.15
N THR A 101 -18.96 -16.18 -12.15
CA THR A 101 -19.39 -16.62 -10.80
C THR A 101 -19.28 -15.52 -9.75
N LYS A 102 -18.47 -14.49 -9.98
CA LYS A 102 -18.23 -13.38 -9.04
C LYS A 102 -18.51 -12.03 -9.71
N LEU A 103 -18.86 -11.06 -8.89
CA LEU A 103 -18.92 -9.67 -9.33
C LEU A 103 -17.49 -9.13 -9.44
N VAL A 104 -17.12 -8.63 -10.60
CA VAL A 104 -15.85 -7.97 -10.89
C VAL A 104 -16.13 -6.54 -11.31
N LEU A 105 -15.40 -5.58 -10.77
CA LEU A 105 -15.50 -4.19 -11.19
C LEU A 105 -14.53 -3.91 -12.34
N ALA A 106 -14.98 -3.13 -13.32
CA ALA A 106 -14.12 -2.58 -14.37
C ALA A 106 -14.15 -1.05 -14.28
N LEU A 107 -12.98 -0.43 -14.16
CA LEU A 107 -12.82 1.01 -14.05
C LEU A 107 -12.10 1.54 -15.29
N ASP A 108 -12.72 2.50 -15.95
CA ASP A 108 -12.14 3.15 -17.11
C ASP A 108 -11.88 4.63 -16.82
N GLY A 109 -10.61 5.02 -16.89
CA GLY A 109 -10.17 6.41 -16.76
C GLY A 109 -10.41 7.06 -15.40
N VAL A 110 -10.43 6.31 -14.29
CA VAL A 110 -10.51 6.88 -12.93
C VAL A 110 -9.15 7.48 -12.56
N GLN A 111 -8.96 8.77 -12.80
CA GLN A 111 -7.66 9.44 -12.71
C GLN A 111 -7.32 9.93 -11.30
N ASP A 112 -8.31 10.25 -10.45
CA ASP A 112 -8.03 10.68 -9.07
C ASP A 112 -7.66 9.49 -8.18
N PRO A 113 -6.45 9.51 -7.57
CA PRO A 113 -5.99 8.42 -6.70
C PRO A 113 -6.85 8.23 -5.46
N GLY A 114 -7.42 9.30 -4.92
CA GLY A 114 -8.32 9.23 -3.77
C GLY A 114 -9.62 8.52 -4.10
N ASN A 115 -10.21 8.81 -5.27
CA ASN A 115 -11.40 8.13 -5.75
C ASN A 115 -11.14 6.65 -5.99
N LEU A 116 -10.01 6.30 -6.62
CA LEU A 116 -9.62 4.90 -6.82
C LEU A 116 -9.52 4.14 -5.49
N GLY A 117 -8.82 4.71 -4.50
CA GLY A 117 -8.73 4.10 -3.17
C GLY A 117 -10.07 3.97 -2.47
N THR A 118 -10.97 4.94 -2.65
CA THR A 118 -12.34 4.89 -2.10
C THR A 118 -13.16 3.78 -2.78
N ILE A 119 -13.04 3.61 -4.09
CA ILE A 119 -13.71 2.52 -4.83
C ILE A 119 -13.17 1.16 -4.33
N CYS A 120 -11.86 1.04 -4.13
CA CYS A 120 -11.26 -0.16 -3.54
C CYS A 120 -11.87 -0.49 -2.16
N ARG A 121 -12.09 0.51 -1.30
CA ARG A 121 -12.77 0.31 -0.02
C ARG A 121 -14.22 -0.13 -0.16
N LEU A 122 -14.95 0.43 -1.12
CA LEU A 122 -16.32 0.00 -1.39
C LEU A 122 -16.34 -1.45 -1.90
N ALA A 123 -15.40 -1.82 -2.78
CA ALA A 123 -15.26 -3.19 -3.25
C ALA A 123 -15.07 -4.16 -2.08
N ASP A 124 -14.13 -3.87 -1.19
CA ASP A 124 -13.88 -4.66 0.03
C ASP A 124 -15.15 -4.78 0.90
N TRP A 125 -15.86 -3.67 1.11
CA TRP A 125 -17.09 -3.64 1.91
C TRP A 125 -18.19 -4.55 1.34
N PHE A 126 -18.31 -4.63 0.01
CA PHE A 126 -19.30 -5.46 -0.66
C PHE A 126 -18.78 -6.85 -1.05
N GLY A 127 -17.58 -7.24 -0.61
CA GLY A 127 -17.00 -8.54 -0.89
C GLY A 127 -16.58 -8.74 -2.35
N ILE A 128 -16.29 -7.64 -3.06
CA ILE A 128 -15.75 -7.68 -4.43
C ILE A 128 -14.24 -7.78 -4.33
N GLU A 129 -13.68 -8.88 -4.81
CA GLU A 129 -12.25 -9.17 -4.69
C GLU A 129 -11.42 -8.63 -5.85
N ASP A 130 -12.02 -8.43 -7.03
CA ASP A 130 -11.30 -8.10 -8.26
C ASP A 130 -11.77 -6.77 -8.85
N ILE A 131 -10.80 -5.89 -9.14
CA ILE A 131 -11.01 -4.63 -9.86
C ILE A 131 -10.08 -4.57 -11.07
N ILE A 132 -10.63 -4.53 -12.27
CA ILE A 132 -9.88 -4.34 -13.52
C ILE A 132 -9.82 -2.85 -13.81
N CYS A 133 -8.63 -2.32 -14.03
CA CYS A 133 -8.42 -0.91 -14.36
C CYS A 133 -7.87 -0.75 -15.76
N SER A 134 -8.41 0.23 -16.51
CA SER A 134 -7.79 0.66 -17.77
C SER A 134 -6.43 1.30 -17.53
N THR A 135 -5.62 1.40 -18.57
CA THR A 135 -4.29 2.03 -18.52
C THR A 135 -4.34 3.50 -18.12
N GLU A 136 -5.46 4.17 -18.35
CA GLU A 136 -5.71 5.57 -18.02
C GLU A 136 -6.16 5.76 -16.56
N THR A 137 -6.47 4.69 -15.86
CA THR A 137 -6.79 4.74 -14.42
C THR A 137 -5.53 4.99 -13.61
N ALA A 138 -5.66 5.73 -12.51
CA ALA A 138 -4.57 5.99 -11.58
C ALA A 138 -3.94 4.69 -11.06
N ASP A 139 -2.68 4.77 -10.67
CA ASP A 139 -1.98 3.64 -10.05
C ASP A 139 -2.44 3.45 -8.60
N ILE A 140 -2.98 2.28 -8.27
CA ILE A 140 -3.45 1.96 -6.92
C ILE A 140 -2.32 2.01 -5.87
N PHE A 141 -1.06 1.78 -6.29
CA PHE A 141 0.11 1.87 -5.42
C PHE A 141 0.70 3.29 -5.32
N ASN A 142 0.05 4.30 -5.95
CA ASN A 142 0.35 5.69 -5.64
C ASN A 142 0.12 5.93 -4.14
N PRO A 143 1.02 6.65 -3.41
CA PRO A 143 0.89 6.88 -1.97
C PRO A 143 -0.47 7.44 -1.54
N LYS A 144 -1.06 8.34 -2.33
CA LYS A 144 -2.39 8.89 -2.06
C LYS A 144 -3.49 7.83 -2.24
N ALA A 145 -3.40 7.00 -3.30
CA ALA A 145 -4.38 5.95 -3.55
C ALA A 145 -4.32 4.86 -2.47
N ILE A 146 -3.11 4.33 -2.20
CA ILE A 146 -2.92 3.27 -1.21
C ILE A 146 -3.40 3.70 0.18
N GLN A 147 -3.13 4.95 0.57
CA GLN A 147 -3.61 5.52 1.82
C GLN A 147 -5.14 5.59 1.86
N ALA A 148 -5.77 5.98 0.75
CA ALA A 148 -7.23 6.08 0.64
C ALA A 148 -7.93 4.70 0.70
N THR A 149 -7.22 3.60 0.44
CA THR A 149 -7.79 2.24 0.58
C THR A 149 -8.06 1.89 2.04
N MET A 150 -7.39 2.54 3.00
CA MET A 150 -7.52 2.27 4.44
C MET A 150 -7.29 0.77 4.79
N GLY A 151 -6.46 0.08 4.02
CA GLY A 151 -6.16 -1.34 4.18
C GLY A 151 -6.98 -2.30 3.30
N ALA A 152 -7.99 -1.84 2.57
CA ALA A 152 -8.78 -2.68 1.66
C ALA A 152 -7.92 -3.38 0.60
N ILE A 153 -6.81 -2.76 0.19
CA ILE A 153 -5.84 -3.33 -0.76
C ILE A 153 -5.24 -4.67 -0.31
N ALA A 154 -5.37 -5.02 0.97
CA ALA A 154 -4.94 -6.31 1.48
C ALA A 154 -5.86 -7.47 1.03
N ARG A 155 -7.08 -7.18 0.56
CA ARG A 155 -8.13 -8.14 0.20
C ARG A 155 -8.68 -7.95 -1.21
N VAL A 156 -8.51 -6.76 -1.79
CA VAL A 156 -8.96 -6.42 -3.16
C VAL A 156 -7.74 -6.37 -4.08
N ARG A 157 -7.84 -6.98 -5.23
CA ARG A 157 -6.76 -7.06 -6.23
C ARG A 157 -7.19 -6.54 -7.60
#